data_18ef25a3dbef589d452dae1d0f7c7545
#
_entry.id   18ef25a3dbef589d452dae1d0f7c7545
#
_cell.length_a   1.000
_cell.length_b   1.000
_cell.length_c   1.000
_cell.angle_alpha   90.00
_cell.angle_beta   90.00
_cell.angle_gamma   90.00
#
_symmetry.space_group_name_H-M   'P 1'
#
loop_
_entity.id
_entity.type
_entity.pdbx_description
1 polymer ?
#
loop_
_entity_poly.entity_id
_entity_poly.type
_entity_poly.pdbx_seq_one_letter_code
_entity_poly.pdbx_strand_id
1 'polypeptide(L)' 'MTEDLSLAEIERRIQIVEDNLRELQEQAAAFSGAADEERSAQRIAEQQEKLDQLRARRAELVGEE' A
#
# COMPACT_ATOMS: atom_id res chain seq x y z
N MET A 1 -5.66 9.61 19.57
CA MET A 1 -5.81 9.28 19.30
C MET A 1 -5.85 8.32 18.83
N THR A 2 -6.05 7.64 18.62
CA THR A 2 -5.96 6.73 18.32
C THR A 2 -6.54 6.30 17.56
N GLU A 3 -6.49 5.70 16.99
CA GLU A 3 -6.89 5.36 16.14
C GLU A 3 -7.36 4.19 16.02
N ASP A 4 -8.27 3.72 16.38
CA ASP A 4 -8.84 2.52 16.15
C ASP A 4 -9.61 2.63 14.92
N LEU A 5 -9.06 2.28 13.81
CA LEU A 5 -9.75 2.27 12.55
C LEU A 5 -10.72 1.10 12.54
N SER A 6 -11.92 1.35 12.05
CA SER A 6 -12.88 0.28 11.88
C SER A 6 -12.45 -0.61 10.73
N LEU A 7 -13.03 -1.80 10.66
CA LEU A 7 -12.71 -2.72 9.59
C LEU A 7 -13.02 -2.11 8.22
N ALA A 8 -14.15 -1.44 8.11
CA ALA A 8 -14.51 -0.81 6.85
C ALA A 8 -13.50 0.26 6.45
N GLU A 9 -13.01 0.99 7.42
CA GLU A 9 -12.03 2.03 7.15
C GLU A 9 -10.72 1.43 6.69
N ILE A 10 -10.31 0.34 7.33
CA ILE A 10 -9.07 -0.30 6.96
C ILE A 10 -9.19 -0.89 5.56
N GLU A 11 -10.31 -1.51 5.24
CA GLU A 11 -10.50 -2.06 3.92
C GLU A 11 -10.48 -0.98 2.85
N ARG A 12 -11.05 0.16 3.16
CA ARG A 12 -11.00 1.27 2.24
C ARG A 12 -9.57 1.72 1.99
N ARG A 13 -8.78 1.81 3.05
CA ARG A 13 -7.38 2.22 2.91
C ARG A 13 -6.58 1.20 2.14
N ILE A 14 -6.86 -0.08 2.35
CA ILE A 14 -6.20 -1.11 1.59
C ILE A 14 -6.47 -0.93 0.11
N GLN A 15 -7.72 -0.66 -0.23
CA GLN A 15 -8.08 -0.45 -1.63
C GLN A 15 -7.34 0.73 -2.22
N ILE A 16 -7.25 1.81 -1.48
CA ILE A 16 -6.56 3.01 -1.96
C ILE A 16 -5.08 2.72 -2.19
N VAL A 17 -4.45 2.02 -1.25
CA VAL A 17 -3.04 1.72 -1.40
C VAL A 17 -2.81 0.76 -2.56
N GLU A 18 -3.69 -0.21 -2.73
CA GLU A 18 -3.56 -1.13 -3.86
C GLU A 18 -3.67 -0.38 -5.18
N ASP A 19 -4.59 0.56 -5.27
CA ASP A 19 -4.72 1.35 -6.47
C ASP A 19 -3.47 2.19 -6.71
N ASN A 20 -2.94 2.78 -5.65
CA ASN A 20 -1.73 3.57 -5.76
C ASN A 20 -0.56 2.72 -6.22
N LEU A 21 -0.46 1.51 -5.67
CA LEU A 21 0.62 0.61 -6.06
C LEU A 21 0.54 0.27 -7.53
N ARG A 22 -0.66 -0.04 -7.99
CA ARG A 22 -0.83 -0.37 -9.39
C ARG A 22 -0.41 0.79 -10.28
N GLU A 23 -0.82 1.99 -9.90
CA GLU A 23 -0.48 3.16 -10.66
C GLU A 23 1.00 3.42 -10.68
N LEU A 24 1.66 3.26 -9.53
CA LEU A 24 3.09 3.44 -9.46
C LEU A 24 3.82 2.43 -10.32
N GLN A 25 3.34 1.20 -10.32
CA GLN A 25 3.98 0.16 -11.12
C GLN A 25 3.80 0.45 -12.61
N GLU A 26 2.64 0.96 -12.99
CA GLU A 26 2.42 1.30 -14.37
C GLU A 26 3.30 2.45 -14.80
N GLN A 27 3.45 3.44 -13.93
CA GLN A 27 4.32 4.56 -14.24
C GLN A 27 5.77 4.12 -14.36
N ALA A 28 6.20 3.23 -13.46
CA ALA A 28 7.56 2.76 -13.50
C ALA A 28 7.83 2.00 -14.78
N ALA A 29 6.85 1.27 -15.27
CA ALA A 29 7.01 0.53 -16.51
C ALA A 29 7.05 1.46 -17.71
N ALA A 30 6.33 2.58 -17.63
CA ALA A 30 6.26 3.52 -18.73
C ALA A 30 7.52 4.38 -18.84
N PHE A 31 8.12 4.70 -17.70
CA PHE A 31 9.29 5.54 -17.67
C PHE A 31 10.49 4.71 -17.26
N SER A 32 11.41 4.52 -18.14
CA SER A 32 12.58 3.72 -17.82
C SER A 32 13.82 4.60 -17.86
N GLY A 33 14.07 5.27 -16.79
CA GLY A 33 15.30 6.03 -16.61
C GLY A 33 15.91 5.58 -15.31
N ALA A 34 17.22 5.45 -15.27
CA ALA A 34 17.88 4.92 -14.09
C ALA A 34 17.53 5.71 -12.83
N ALA A 35 17.54 7.02 -12.94
CA ALA A 35 17.26 7.87 -11.78
C ALA A 35 15.83 7.71 -11.33
N ASP A 36 14.94 7.58 -12.28
CA ASP A 36 13.53 7.45 -11.94
C ASP A 36 13.19 6.07 -11.42
N GLU A 37 13.92 5.06 -11.86
CA GLU A 37 13.69 3.71 -11.41
C GLU A 37 13.95 3.58 -9.91
N GLU A 38 15.01 4.20 -9.45
CA GLU A 38 15.34 4.11 -8.04
C GLU A 38 14.28 4.77 -7.20
N ARG A 39 13.82 5.93 -7.62
CA ARG A 39 12.79 6.65 -6.90
C ARG A 39 11.47 5.91 -6.93
N SER A 40 11.13 5.34 -8.08
CA SER A 40 9.90 4.57 -8.21
C SER A 40 9.94 3.34 -7.33
N ALA A 41 11.06 2.66 -7.30
CA ALA A 41 11.18 1.46 -6.48
C ALA A 41 11.00 1.79 -5.01
N GLN A 42 11.54 2.94 -4.60
CA GLN A 42 11.41 3.36 -3.21
C GLN A 42 9.96 3.65 -2.86
N ARG A 43 9.25 4.33 -3.74
CA ARG A 43 7.85 4.63 -3.50
C ARG A 43 7.01 3.36 -3.47
N ILE A 44 7.30 2.46 -4.37
CA ILE A 44 6.57 1.19 -4.41
C ILE A 44 6.80 0.42 -3.13
N ALA A 45 8.05 0.40 -2.65
CA ALA A 45 8.36 -0.31 -1.42
C ALA A 45 7.63 0.30 -0.23
N GLU A 46 7.56 1.61 -0.17
CA GLU A 46 6.86 2.28 0.92
C GLU A 46 5.38 1.95 0.91
N GLN A 47 4.78 1.97 -0.26
CA GLN A 47 3.36 1.65 -0.37
C GLN A 47 3.11 0.19 -0.05
N GLN A 48 4.01 -0.68 -0.47
CA GLN A 48 3.88 -2.09 -0.18
C GLN A 48 3.93 -2.35 1.32
N GLU A 49 4.81 -1.66 2.01
CA GLU A 49 4.91 -1.80 3.44
C GLU A 49 3.64 -1.33 4.13
N LYS A 50 3.09 -0.22 3.66
CA LYS A 50 1.85 0.29 4.19
C LYS A 50 0.73 -0.71 3.99
N LEU A 51 0.68 -1.32 2.82
CA LEU A 51 -0.33 -2.32 2.52
C LEU A 51 -0.20 -3.52 3.45
N ASP A 52 1.03 -3.96 3.68
CA ASP A 52 1.25 -5.10 4.57
C ASP A 52 0.77 -4.79 5.98
N GLN A 53 1.04 -3.59 6.46
CA GLN A 53 0.61 -3.20 7.79
C GLN A 53 -0.92 -3.16 7.88
N LEU A 54 -1.57 -2.64 6.86
CA LEU A 54 -3.02 -2.57 6.85
C LEU A 54 -3.63 -3.97 6.81
N ARG A 55 -3.03 -4.86 6.04
CA ARG A 55 -3.54 -6.23 5.97
C ARG A 55 -3.37 -6.95 7.29
N ALA A 56 -2.26 -6.72 7.97
CA ALA A 56 -2.04 -7.32 9.27
C ALA A 56 -3.08 -6.80 10.26
N ARG A 57 -3.37 -5.52 10.21
CA ARG A 57 -4.35 -4.95 11.10
C ARG A 57 -5.73 -5.52 10.82
N ARG A 58 -6.04 -5.67 9.54
CA ARG A 58 -7.33 -6.23 9.17
C ARG A 58 -7.47 -7.64 9.70
N ALA A 59 -6.42 -8.43 9.59
CA ALA A 59 -6.47 -9.80 10.08
C ALA A 59 -6.72 -9.85 11.58
N GLU A 60 -6.12 -8.92 12.31
CA GLU A 60 -6.34 -8.84 13.75
C GLU A 60 -7.81 -8.54 14.05
N LEU A 61 -8.37 -7.62 13.29
CA LEU A 61 -9.74 -7.21 13.56
C LEU A 61 -10.76 -8.27 13.23
N VAL A 62 -10.51 -9.06 12.19
CA VAL A 62 -11.46 -10.12 11.87
C VAL A 62 -11.18 -11.40 12.62
N GLY A 63 -10.14 -11.41 13.44
CA GLY A 63 -9.86 -12.58 14.26
C GLY A 63 -9.37 -13.76 13.49
N GLU A 64 -8.71 -13.51 12.37
CA GLU A 64 -8.20 -14.60 11.61
C GLU A 64 -7.02 -15.14 12.21
N GLU A 65 -6.84 -16.34 12.18
CA GLU A 65 -5.69 -16.87 12.67
C GLU A 65 -5.33 -17.87 12.02
#